data_4f2c5b35e08cdbb308022cef03b300ef
#
_entry.id   4f2c5b35e08cdbb308022cef03b300ef
#
_cell.length_a   1.000
_cell.length_b   1.000
_cell.length_c   1.000
_cell.angle_alpha   90.00
_cell.angle_beta   90.00
_cell.angle_gamma   90.00
#
_symmetry.space_group_name_H-M   'P 1'
#
loop_
_entity.id
_entity.type
_entity.pdbx_description
1 polymer ?
#
loop_
_entity_poly.entity_id
_entity_poly.type
_entity_poly.pdbx_seq_one_letter_code
_entity_poly.pdbx_strand_id
1 'polypeptide(L)'
;GSIRSPLVQEKSEIMPAVLPAGHPPVLRPRVGVLLVNLGTPDAPTPAAVRRYLKQFLSDPRVVEIPRLVWWPILNGIILNTRPKKSAHAYQQVWTEHGSPLAAITRAQAEALQERLGDAATVRWAMRYGNPALGAEVQALKDAGCERILVAPLYPQYSGATTASSLDALGAQLAAMRWQ
;
A
#
# COMPACT_ATOMS: atom_id res chain seq x y z
N GLY A 1 -30.89 -4.60 -34.79
CA GLY A 1 -29.56 -4.78 -35.33
C GLY A 1 -28.54 -4.55 -34.22
N SER A 2 -28.02 -5.65 -33.65
CA SER A 2 -27.04 -5.62 -32.57
C SER A 2 -25.65 -5.57 -33.19
N ILE A 3 -24.96 -4.46 -33.05
CA ILE A 3 -23.56 -4.33 -33.50
C ILE A 3 -22.67 -4.81 -32.34
N ARG A 4 -22.21 -6.05 -32.43
CA ARG A 4 -21.12 -6.55 -31.59
C ARG A 4 -19.81 -6.14 -32.23
N SER A 5 -19.11 -5.20 -31.63
CA SER A 5 -17.71 -4.93 -31.96
C SER A 5 -16.84 -6.08 -31.46
N PRO A 6 -16.02 -6.70 -32.30
CA PRO A 6 -15.01 -7.66 -31.85
C PRO A 6 -13.88 -6.88 -31.20
N LEU A 7 -13.72 -6.99 -29.89
CA LEU A 7 -12.49 -6.63 -29.22
C LEU A 7 -11.43 -7.61 -29.72
N VAL A 8 -10.56 -7.11 -30.58
CA VAL A 8 -9.35 -7.79 -31.04
C VAL A 8 -8.46 -7.96 -29.82
N GLN A 9 -8.43 -9.18 -29.28
CA GLN A 9 -7.39 -9.62 -28.38
C GLN A 9 -6.11 -9.78 -29.19
N GLU A 10 -5.38 -8.69 -29.33
CA GLU A 10 -4.01 -8.72 -29.81
C GLU A 10 -3.17 -9.37 -28.69
N LYS A 11 -3.04 -10.70 -28.74
CA LYS A 11 -2.00 -11.41 -28.00
C LYS A 11 -0.69 -10.85 -28.50
N SER A 12 -0.09 -9.96 -27.73
CA SER A 12 1.33 -9.63 -27.86
C SER A 12 2.09 -10.95 -27.62
N GLU A 13 2.40 -11.67 -28.70
CA GLU A 13 3.36 -12.74 -28.68
C GLU A 13 4.73 -12.12 -28.44
N ILE A 14 5.09 -12.03 -27.15
CA ILE A 14 6.48 -11.79 -26.77
C ILE A 14 7.23 -13.01 -27.31
N MET A 15 7.92 -12.83 -28.44
CA MET A 15 8.80 -13.85 -29.01
C MET A 15 9.74 -14.32 -27.88
N PRO A 16 9.76 -15.63 -27.58
CA PRO A 16 10.70 -16.13 -26.59
C PRO A 16 12.11 -15.83 -27.07
N ALA A 17 12.92 -15.20 -26.24
CA ALA A 17 14.34 -14.99 -26.54
C ALA A 17 14.97 -16.36 -26.81
N VAL A 18 15.48 -16.53 -28.03
CA VAL A 18 16.19 -17.76 -28.40
C VAL A 18 17.55 -17.72 -27.71
N LEU A 19 17.67 -18.47 -26.64
CA LEU A 19 18.94 -18.59 -25.91
C LEU A 19 19.92 -19.50 -26.70
N PRO A 20 21.23 -19.20 -26.66
CA PRO A 20 22.24 -20.05 -27.27
C PRO A 20 22.16 -21.50 -26.75
N ALA A 21 22.54 -22.46 -27.61
CA ALA A 21 22.61 -23.87 -27.19
C ALA A 21 23.58 -24.03 -26.00
N GLY A 22 23.10 -24.65 -24.92
CA GLY A 22 23.87 -24.84 -23.68
C GLY A 22 23.82 -23.67 -22.70
N HIS A 23 22.99 -22.63 -22.95
CA HIS A 23 22.76 -21.58 -21.98
C HIS A 23 22.08 -22.16 -20.72
N PRO A 24 22.56 -21.86 -19.52
CA PRO A 24 21.90 -22.30 -18.31
C PRO A 24 20.45 -21.71 -18.24
N PRO A 25 19.53 -22.43 -17.59
CA PRO A 25 18.15 -21.95 -17.51
C PRO A 25 18.10 -20.57 -16.85
N VAL A 26 17.48 -19.61 -17.55
CA VAL A 26 17.21 -18.28 -16.98
C VAL A 26 16.07 -18.43 -15.97
N LEU A 27 16.39 -18.35 -14.69
CA LEU A 27 15.38 -18.30 -13.65
C LEU A 27 14.54 -17.04 -13.82
N ARG A 28 13.21 -17.19 -13.87
CA ARG A 28 12.32 -16.04 -13.87
C ARG A 28 12.39 -15.37 -12.49
N PRO A 29 12.65 -14.06 -12.41
CA PRO A 29 12.67 -13.36 -11.13
C PRO A 29 11.30 -13.50 -10.45
N ARG A 30 11.31 -13.77 -9.15
CA ARG A 30 10.08 -13.75 -8.36
C ARG A 30 9.54 -12.33 -8.29
N VAL A 31 8.27 -12.17 -8.62
CA VAL A 31 7.58 -10.88 -8.61
C VAL A 31 6.71 -10.77 -7.35
N GLY A 32 6.92 -9.70 -6.59
CA GLY A 32 5.99 -9.29 -5.54
C GLY A 32 5.02 -8.25 -6.06
N VAL A 33 3.76 -8.30 -5.65
CA VAL A 33 2.76 -7.26 -5.87
C VAL A 33 2.35 -6.71 -4.52
N LEU A 34 2.52 -5.40 -4.32
CA LEU A 34 2.15 -4.71 -3.10
C LEU A 34 1.02 -3.74 -3.36
N LEU A 35 -0.18 -4.06 -2.87
CA LEU A 35 -1.32 -3.15 -2.87
C LEU A 35 -1.16 -2.16 -1.71
N VAL A 36 -1.22 -0.87 -1.97
CA VAL A 36 -1.05 0.17 -0.93
C VAL A 36 -2.29 1.04 -0.83
N ASN A 37 -2.82 1.18 0.37
CA ASN A 37 -3.92 2.08 0.67
C ASN A 37 -3.53 3.09 1.75
N LEU A 38 -4.39 4.12 1.96
CA LEU A 38 -4.10 5.25 2.85
C LEU A 38 -3.79 4.80 4.29
N GLY A 39 -4.66 3.97 4.82
CA GLY A 39 -4.54 3.51 6.19
C GLY A 39 -5.74 3.83 7.06
N THR A 40 -5.72 3.23 8.24
CA THR A 40 -6.78 3.29 9.21
C THR A 40 -6.20 3.01 10.61
N PRO A 41 -6.82 3.46 11.70
CA PRO A 41 -6.38 3.07 13.03
C PRO A 41 -6.56 1.56 13.26
N ASP A 42 -5.77 0.99 14.16
CA ASP A 42 -5.85 -0.46 14.49
C ASP A 42 -7.15 -0.84 15.20
N ALA A 43 -7.78 0.13 15.88
CA ALA A 43 -9.05 -0.03 16.60
C ALA A 43 -9.79 1.31 16.67
N PRO A 44 -11.12 1.30 16.86
CA PRO A 44 -11.93 2.51 16.98
C PRO A 44 -11.87 3.08 18.41
N THR A 45 -10.66 3.14 18.98
CA THR A 45 -10.38 3.66 20.31
C THR A 45 -9.59 4.97 20.24
N PRO A 46 -9.75 5.89 21.21
CA PRO A 46 -9.00 7.15 21.19
C PRO A 46 -7.48 6.96 21.13
N ALA A 47 -6.94 5.92 21.78
CA ALA A 47 -5.51 5.63 21.80
C ALA A 47 -5.00 5.17 20.42
N ALA A 48 -5.71 4.27 19.75
CA ALA A 48 -5.35 3.81 18.41
C ALA A 48 -5.50 4.93 17.38
N VAL A 49 -6.59 5.68 17.43
CA VAL A 49 -6.82 6.84 16.57
C VAL A 49 -5.75 7.92 16.78
N ARG A 50 -5.30 8.15 18.03
CA ARG A 50 -4.22 9.09 18.32
C ARG A 50 -2.92 8.69 17.63
N ARG A 51 -2.54 7.40 17.67
CA ARG A 51 -1.33 6.88 16.99
C ARG A 51 -1.43 7.09 15.48
N TYR A 52 -2.56 6.70 14.91
CA TYR A 52 -2.84 6.87 13.48
C TYR A 52 -2.78 8.35 13.06
N LEU A 53 -3.48 9.24 13.75
CA LEU A 53 -3.48 10.67 13.47
C LEU A 53 -2.08 11.29 13.60
N LYS A 54 -1.30 10.86 14.59
CA LYS A 54 0.07 11.33 14.76
C LYS A 54 0.92 10.98 13.53
N GLN A 55 0.84 9.73 13.04
CA GLN A 55 1.58 9.29 11.87
C GLN A 55 1.11 10.05 10.62
N PHE A 56 -0.18 10.12 10.39
CA PHE A 56 -0.80 10.75 9.23
C PHE A 56 -0.51 12.26 9.16
N LEU A 57 -0.73 12.99 10.24
CA LEU A 57 -0.56 14.44 10.30
C LEU A 57 0.90 14.89 10.51
N SER A 58 1.83 13.96 10.71
CA SER A 58 3.27 14.25 10.73
C SER A 58 3.91 14.18 9.35
N ASP A 59 3.18 13.71 8.33
CA ASP A 59 3.68 13.65 6.97
C ASP A 59 3.67 15.05 6.34
N PRO A 60 4.83 15.55 5.87
CA PRO A 60 4.91 16.86 5.21
C PRO A 60 4.14 16.94 3.90
N ARG A 61 3.84 15.80 3.26
CA ARG A 61 2.97 15.74 2.09
C ARG A 61 1.49 15.89 2.42
N VAL A 62 1.10 15.67 3.68
CA VAL A 62 -0.28 15.84 4.17
C VAL A 62 -0.47 17.22 4.76
N VAL A 63 0.53 17.70 5.53
CA VAL A 63 0.49 19.02 6.17
C VAL A 63 1.74 19.79 5.79
N GLU A 64 1.58 20.76 4.91
CA GLU A 64 2.66 21.58 4.35
C GLU A 64 3.07 22.77 5.24
N ILE A 65 2.70 22.75 6.53
CA ILE A 65 3.08 23.75 7.52
C ILE A 65 4.51 23.47 8.02
N PRO A 66 5.37 24.49 8.18
CA PRO A 66 6.70 24.31 8.74
C PRO A 66 6.68 23.54 10.07
N ARG A 67 7.55 22.54 10.20
CA ARG A 67 7.53 21.59 11.34
C ARG A 67 7.62 22.28 12.71
N LEU A 68 8.39 23.36 12.83
CA LEU A 68 8.53 24.11 14.07
C LEU A 68 7.20 24.72 14.55
N VAL A 69 6.33 25.12 13.61
CA VAL A 69 5.00 25.66 13.91
C VAL A 69 4.00 24.53 14.11
N TRP A 70 4.04 23.52 13.23
CA TRP A 70 3.05 22.44 13.25
C TRP A 70 3.19 21.50 14.44
N TRP A 71 4.41 21.19 14.85
CA TRP A 71 4.68 20.20 15.90
C TRP A 71 4.03 20.53 17.26
N PRO A 72 4.12 21.77 17.79
CA PRO A 72 3.38 22.17 18.99
C PRO A 72 1.86 22.06 18.82
N ILE A 73 1.32 22.47 17.68
CA ILE A 73 -0.11 22.42 17.39
C ILE A 73 -0.59 20.96 17.33
N LEU A 74 0.14 20.12 16.61
CA LEU A 74 -0.19 18.70 16.50
C LEU A 74 -0.21 18.01 17.87
N ASN A 75 0.86 18.14 18.65
CA ASN A 75 0.99 17.39 19.92
C ASN A 75 0.23 18.07 21.08
N GLY A 76 0.16 19.39 21.12
CA GLY A 76 -0.50 20.14 22.19
C GLY A 76 -2.02 20.23 22.03
N ILE A 77 -2.51 20.35 20.82
CA ILE A 77 -3.94 20.58 20.55
C ILE A 77 -4.59 19.39 19.84
N ILE A 78 -4.15 19.10 18.61
CA ILE A 78 -4.85 18.16 17.74
C ILE A 78 -4.93 16.76 18.34
N LEU A 79 -3.79 16.23 18.78
CA LEU A 79 -3.72 14.86 19.35
C LEU A 79 -4.37 14.73 20.74
N ASN A 80 -4.75 15.85 21.39
CA ASN A 80 -5.46 15.81 22.65
C ASN A 80 -6.98 15.99 22.47
N THR A 81 -7.43 16.65 21.42
CA THR A 81 -8.84 16.96 21.22
C THR A 81 -9.52 16.05 20.17
N ARG A 82 -8.88 15.80 19.03
CA ARG A 82 -9.46 15.03 17.92
C ARG A 82 -9.65 13.53 18.16
N PRO A 83 -8.76 12.81 18.87
CA PRO A 83 -8.84 11.35 18.94
C PRO A 83 -10.17 10.81 19.47
N LYS A 84 -10.74 11.44 20.49
CA LYS A 84 -12.05 11.04 21.06
C LYS A 84 -13.19 11.16 20.04
N LYS A 85 -13.27 12.33 19.39
CA LYS A 85 -14.31 12.60 18.37
C LYS A 85 -14.16 11.68 17.15
N SER A 86 -12.93 11.50 16.68
CA SER A 86 -12.65 10.62 15.54
C SER A 86 -12.89 9.15 15.89
N ALA A 87 -12.54 8.70 17.09
CA ALA A 87 -12.81 7.34 17.55
C ALA A 87 -14.32 7.03 17.54
N HIS A 88 -15.14 7.97 17.98
CA HIS A 88 -16.60 7.83 17.92
C HIS A 88 -17.10 7.68 16.47
N ALA A 89 -16.58 8.44 15.53
CA ALA A 89 -16.93 8.30 14.12
C ALA A 89 -16.46 6.94 13.55
N TYR A 90 -15.27 6.48 13.92
CA TYR A 90 -14.80 5.14 13.52
C TYR A 90 -15.66 4.02 14.10
N GLN A 91 -16.16 4.14 15.34
CA GLN A 91 -17.07 3.16 15.94
C GLN A 91 -18.33 2.95 15.14
N GLN A 92 -18.85 3.99 14.49
CA GLN A 92 -20.08 3.91 13.68
C GLN A 92 -19.92 3.11 12.38
N VAL A 93 -18.69 3.04 11.85
CA VAL A 93 -18.39 2.34 10.59
C VAL A 93 -17.61 1.05 10.80
N TRP A 94 -17.20 0.77 12.04
CA TRP A 94 -16.40 -0.39 12.37
C TRP A 94 -17.21 -1.68 12.25
N THR A 95 -16.63 -2.68 11.60
CA THR A 95 -17.27 -3.98 11.42
C THR A 95 -16.61 -5.05 12.30
N GLU A 96 -17.18 -6.25 12.32
CA GLU A 96 -16.57 -7.43 12.95
C GLU A 96 -15.21 -7.79 12.32
N HIS A 97 -14.99 -7.39 11.05
CA HIS A 97 -13.72 -7.59 10.33
C HIS A 97 -12.76 -6.41 10.48
N GLY A 98 -13.08 -5.44 11.32
CA GLY A 98 -12.29 -4.23 11.55
C GLY A 98 -12.74 -3.05 10.69
N SER A 99 -11.79 -2.18 10.35
CA SER A 99 -12.06 -1.05 9.44
C SER A 99 -12.45 -1.55 8.05
N PRO A 100 -13.54 -1.01 7.45
CA PRO A 100 -13.93 -1.37 6.07
C PRO A 100 -12.81 -1.20 5.06
N LEU A 101 -11.99 -0.14 5.18
CA LEU A 101 -10.85 0.08 4.29
C LEU A 101 -9.84 -1.06 4.37
N ALA A 102 -9.48 -1.50 5.58
CA ALA A 102 -8.55 -2.61 5.76
C ALA A 102 -9.13 -3.94 5.29
N ALA A 103 -10.40 -4.21 5.63
CA ALA A 103 -11.08 -5.45 5.24
C ALA A 103 -11.18 -5.58 3.71
N ILE A 104 -11.58 -4.50 3.02
CA ILE A 104 -11.71 -4.48 1.56
C ILE A 104 -10.33 -4.62 0.91
N THR A 105 -9.32 -3.88 1.38
CA THR A 105 -7.96 -3.95 0.82
C THR A 105 -7.37 -5.35 0.95
N ARG A 106 -7.58 -6.01 2.10
CA ARG A 106 -7.19 -7.40 2.31
C ARG A 106 -7.89 -8.35 1.34
N ALA A 107 -9.21 -8.25 1.22
CA ALA A 107 -9.98 -9.09 0.30
C ALA A 107 -9.55 -8.91 -1.16
N GLN A 108 -9.22 -7.68 -1.57
CA GLN A 108 -8.66 -7.42 -2.90
C GLN A 108 -7.31 -8.10 -3.10
N ALA A 109 -6.44 -8.09 -2.09
CA ALA A 109 -5.14 -8.75 -2.17
C ALA A 109 -5.29 -10.28 -2.25
N GLU A 110 -6.17 -10.85 -1.45
CA GLU A 110 -6.49 -12.29 -1.45
C GLU A 110 -7.04 -12.73 -2.81
N ALA A 111 -8.03 -12.03 -3.37
CA ALA A 111 -8.59 -12.32 -4.68
C ALA A 111 -7.58 -12.15 -5.82
N LEU A 112 -6.67 -11.18 -5.71
CA LEU A 112 -5.59 -11.02 -6.69
C LEU A 112 -4.56 -12.15 -6.59
N GLN A 113 -4.22 -12.59 -5.36
CA GLN A 113 -3.34 -13.73 -5.15
C GLN A 113 -3.92 -15.01 -5.76
N GLU A 114 -5.20 -15.28 -5.57
CA GLU A 114 -5.88 -16.44 -6.19
C GLU A 114 -5.78 -16.40 -7.71
N ARG A 115 -5.95 -15.23 -8.33
CA ARG A 115 -5.87 -15.09 -9.78
C ARG A 115 -4.46 -15.20 -10.34
N LEU A 116 -3.45 -14.75 -9.60
CA LEU A 116 -2.05 -14.80 -10.04
C LEU A 116 -1.38 -16.13 -9.69
N GLY A 117 -1.92 -16.90 -8.73
CA GLY A 117 -1.34 -18.16 -8.28
C GLY A 117 0.14 -18.02 -7.96
N ASP A 118 0.98 -18.88 -8.53
CA ASP A 118 2.42 -18.88 -8.32
C ASP A 118 3.19 -17.86 -9.19
N ALA A 119 2.50 -17.10 -10.05
CA ALA A 119 3.14 -16.11 -10.92
C ALA A 119 3.67 -14.90 -10.14
N ALA A 120 3.04 -14.57 -8.99
CA ALA A 120 3.47 -13.48 -8.13
C ALA A 120 3.05 -13.73 -6.68
N THR A 121 3.77 -13.10 -5.75
CA THR A 121 3.40 -13.03 -4.33
C THR A 121 2.69 -11.71 -4.06
N VAL A 122 1.42 -11.75 -3.69
CA VAL A 122 0.62 -10.55 -3.42
C VAL A 122 0.61 -10.25 -1.93
N ARG A 123 0.86 -8.99 -1.59
CA ARG A 123 0.71 -8.44 -0.25
C ARG A 123 -0.02 -7.12 -0.30
N TRP A 124 -0.51 -6.67 0.84
CA TRP A 124 -1.13 -5.37 0.98
C TRP A 124 -0.56 -4.62 2.18
N ALA A 125 -0.53 -3.31 2.09
CA ALA A 125 0.01 -2.45 3.11
C ALA A 125 -0.81 -1.17 3.26
N MET A 126 -0.69 -0.56 4.42
CA MET A 126 -1.20 0.76 4.70
C MET A 126 -0.05 1.78 4.71
N ARG A 127 -0.29 2.94 4.09
CA ARG A 127 0.66 4.05 4.17
C ARG A 127 0.81 4.54 5.61
N TYR A 128 -0.31 4.56 6.36
CA TYR A 128 -0.36 4.89 7.78
C TYR A 128 -1.11 3.81 8.56
N GLY A 129 -0.56 3.37 9.68
CA GLY A 129 -1.12 2.25 10.46
C GLY A 129 -0.59 0.90 10.00
N ASN A 130 -1.39 -0.15 10.14
CA ASN A 130 -1.01 -1.53 9.90
C ASN A 130 -1.90 -2.24 8.86
N PRO A 131 -1.35 -3.24 8.12
CA PRO A 131 0.07 -3.62 8.09
C PRO A 131 0.93 -2.50 7.50
N ALA A 132 2.07 -2.24 8.15
CA ALA A 132 2.94 -1.13 7.77
C ALA A 132 3.65 -1.42 6.44
N LEU A 133 3.73 -0.42 5.56
CA LEU A 133 4.35 -0.55 4.24
C LEU A 133 5.76 -1.14 4.31
N GLY A 134 6.60 -0.66 5.23
CA GLY A 134 7.97 -1.16 5.37
C GLY A 134 8.05 -2.63 5.77
N ALA A 135 7.15 -3.10 6.64
CA ALA A 135 7.10 -4.50 7.05
C ALA A 135 6.71 -5.42 5.90
N GLU A 136 5.74 -5.00 5.06
CA GLU A 136 5.28 -5.79 3.92
C GLU A 136 6.31 -5.83 2.77
N VAL A 137 7.04 -4.73 2.56
CA VAL A 137 8.20 -4.71 1.63
C VAL A 137 9.30 -5.66 2.11
N GLN A 138 9.61 -5.67 3.43
CA GLN A 138 10.56 -6.63 3.98
C GLN A 138 10.08 -8.07 3.79
N ALA A 139 8.81 -8.34 4.05
CA ALA A 139 8.25 -9.68 3.87
C ALA A 139 8.29 -10.17 2.41
N LEU A 140 8.11 -9.28 1.42
CA LEU A 140 8.30 -9.62 0.01
C LEU A 140 9.77 -9.94 -0.31
N LYS A 141 10.71 -9.18 0.25
CA LYS A 141 12.15 -9.47 0.12
C LYS A 141 12.50 -10.82 0.72
N ASP A 142 12.02 -11.10 1.93
CA ASP A 142 12.27 -12.37 2.64
C ASP A 142 11.64 -13.57 1.92
N ALA A 143 10.54 -13.36 1.18
CA ALA A 143 9.95 -14.34 0.29
C ALA A 143 10.76 -14.56 -1.01
N GLY A 144 11.88 -13.88 -1.19
CA GLY A 144 12.76 -14.00 -2.35
C GLY A 144 12.24 -13.28 -3.60
N CYS A 145 11.36 -12.28 -3.45
CA CYS A 145 10.97 -11.44 -4.57
C CYS A 145 12.12 -10.54 -4.99
N GLU A 146 12.46 -10.56 -6.27
CA GLU A 146 13.53 -9.73 -6.85
C GLU A 146 12.98 -8.45 -7.47
N ARG A 147 11.69 -8.43 -7.79
CA ARG A 147 10.95 -7.28 -8.35
C ARG A 147 9.68 -7.05 -7.57
N ILE A 148 9.34 -5.79 -7.34
CA ILE A 148 8.07 -5.41 -6.71
C ILE A 148 7.30 -4.48 -7.63
N LEU A 149 6.06 -4.87 -7.93
CA LEU A 149 5.05 -3.98 -8.49
C LEU A 149 4.29 -3.36 -7.31
N VAL A 150 4.37 -2.05 -7.15
CA VAL A 150 3.58 -1.33 -6.15
C VAL A 150 2.38 -0.69 -6.81
N ALA A 151 1.20 -1.02 -6.31
CA ALA A 151 -0.08 -0.53 -6.82
C ALA A 151 -0.81 0.28 -5.73
N PRO A 152 -0.66 1.61 -5.71
CA PRO A 152 -1.46 2.47 -4.85
C PRO A 152 -2.92 2.44 -5.26
N LEU A 153 -3.83 2.12 -4.31
CA LEU A 153 -5.27 1.96 -4.57
C LEU A 153 -6.03 3.29 -4.44
N TYR A 154 -5.45 4.37 -4.94
CA TYR A 154 -6.10 5.67 -4.98
C TYR A 154 -6.71 5.91 -6.35
N PRO A 155 -7.89 6.53 -6.44
CA PRO A 155 -8.54 6.80 -7.73
C PRO A 155 -7.79 7.83 -8.58
N GLN A 156 -6.98 8.67 -7.93
CA GLN A 156 -6.21 9.74 -8.59
C GLN A 156 -4.85 9.92 -7.91
N TYR A 157 -3.87 10.41 -8.68
CA TYR A 157 -2.60 10.85 -8.12
C TYR A 157 -2.79 12.13 -7.30
N SER A 158 -2.22 12.17 -6.09
CA SER A 158 -2.02 13.40 -5.32
C SER A 158 -0.75 13.33 -4.50
N GLY A 159 -0.26 14.51 -4.07
CA GLY A 159 0.91 14.63 -3.19
C GLY A 159 0.72 13.88 -1.87
N ALA A 160 -0.46 14.04 -1.26
CA ALA A 160 -0.80 13.45 0.03
C ALA A 160 -1.12 11.93 -0.02
N THR A 161 -1.25 11.35 -1.19
CA THR A 161 -1.62 9.93 -1.38
C THR A 161 -0.51 9.15 -2.07
N THR A 162 -0.51 9.13 -3.40
CA THR A 162 0.43 8.34 -4.20
C THR A 162 1.87 8.79 -3.96
N ALA A 163 2.16 10.10 -3.98
CA ALA A 163 3.53 10.58 -3.77
C ALA A 163 4.05 10.27 -2.37
N SER A 164 3.22 10.45 -1.32
CA SER A 164 3.58 10.05 0.05
C SER A 164 3.90 8.56 0.16
N SER A 165 3.12 7.70 -0.54
CA SER A 165 3.38 6.25 -0.56
C SER A 165 4.69 5.91 -1.26
N LEU A 166 5.01 6.59 -2.37
CA LEU A 166 6.26 6.39 -3.10
C LEU A 166 7.48 6.89 -2.32
N ASP A 167 7.37 8.02 -1.62
CA ASP A 167 8.44 8.53 -0.75
C ASP A 167 8.75 7.54 0.38
N ALA A 168 7.69 6.99 1.02
CA ALA A 168 7.86 6.00 2.07
C ALA A 168 8.48 4.70 1.55
N LEU A 169 8.08 4.25 0.36
CA LEU A 169 8.66 3.09 -0.31
C LEU A 169 10.14 3.32 -0.62
N GLY A 170 10.49 4.47 -1.23
CA GLY A 170 11.86 4.82 -1.57
C GLY A 170 12.76 4.86 -0.35
N ALA A 171 12.30 5.48 0.75
CA ALA A 171 13.01 5.52 2.01
C ALA A 171 13.24 4.10 2.59
N GLN A 172 12.24 3.24 2.51
CA GLN A 172 12.34 1.85 2.97
C GLN A 172 13.33 1.04 2.13
N LEU A 173 13.25 1.12 0.81
CA LEU A 173 14.18 0.42 -0.10
C LEU A 173 15.63 0.88 0.13
N ALA A 174 15.84 2.18 0.29
CA ALA A 174 17.17 2.72 0.61
C ALA A 174 17.71 2.20 1.95
N ALA A 175 16.87 2.18 2.99
CA ALA A 175 17.26 1.65 4.31
C ALA A 175 17.61 0.16 4.26
N MET A 176 16.90 -0.62 3.45
CA MET A 176 17.14 -2.05 3.24
C MET A 176 18.31 -2.34 2.27
N ARG A 177 18.88 -1.32 1.64
CA ARG A 177 19.86 -1.44 0.55
C ARG A 177 19.39 -2.42 -0.54
N TRP A 178 18.11 -2.42 -0.81
CA TRP A 178 17.48 -3.23 -1.85
C TRP A 178 17.19 -2.35 -3.05
N GLN A 179 17.96 -2.56 -4.12
CA GLN A 179 17.85 -1.81 -5.38
C GLN A 179 17.39 -2.73 -6.49
#